data_296cfefb0015ccada1e2ae99260b384a
#
_entry.id   296cfefb0015ccada1e2ae99260b384a
#
_cell.length_a   1.000
_cell.length_b   1.000
_cell.length_c   1.000
_cell.angle_alpha   90.00
_cell.angle_beta   90.00
_cell.angle_gamma   90.00
#
_symmetry.space_group_name_H-M   'P 1'
#
loop_
_entity.id
_entity.type
_entity.pdbx_description
1 polymer ?
#
loop_
_entity_poly.entity_id
_entity_poly.type
_entity_poly.pdbx_seq_one_letter_code
_entity_poly.pdbx_strand_id
1 'polypeptide(L)'
;FPYTTLFRSSVSLETFWLSPTPYVPGSRYPIQSMCPRTATDVVFEDMETGKVFRVINTHLDHECAGARKLGLEQILAHLRAEKAFADVPVILSGDFNAEPDSEEMKPLRETAGLVNATEGIGITFHNYHRDDPNDPQCSIDYIILKGDWELKKVEKWTEQKDGVCLSDHYPICAELI
;
A
#
# COMPACT_ATOMS: atom_id res chain seq x y z
N PHE A 1 3.55 12.40 -24.24
CA PHE A 1 2.97 12.91 -22.99
C PHE A 1 3.47 14.33 -22.83
N PRO A 2 2.61 15.35 -22.69
CA PRO A 2 3.08 16.66 -22.29
C PRO A 2 3.77 16.46 -20.94
N TYR A 3 5.00 16.94 -20.83
CA TYR A 3 5.68 17.07 -19.56
C TYR A 3 4.91 18.08 -18.74
N THR A 4 3.88 17.60 -18.10
CA THR A 4 3.14 18.42 -17.16
C THR A 4 4.04 18.61 -15.98
N THR A 5 4.49 19.82 -15.83
CA THR A 5 5.00 20.44 -14.62
C THR A 5 4.43 19.74 -13.39
N LEU A 6 5.27 19.53 -12.41
CA LEU A 6 4.95 18.97 -11.10
C LEU A 6 3.58 19.47 -10.62
N PHE A 7 2.55 18.66 -10.76
CA PHE A 7 1.21 18.98 -10.27
C PHE A 7 1.15 18.96 -8.74
N ARG A 8 2.20 18.44 -8.10
CA ARG A 8 2.28 18.26 -6.65
C ARG A 8 3.67 18.62 -6.14
N SER A 9 3.73 19.27 -4.99
CA SER A 9 4.97 19.42 -4.22
C SER A 9 4.94 18.50 -3.00
N SER A 10 6.09 17.97 -2.62
CA SER A 10 6.21 17.23 -1.36
C SER A 10 6.39 18.22 -0.21
N VAL A 11 5.52 18.12 0.78
CA VAL A 11 5.58 18.90 2.03
C VAL A 11 6.43 18.18 3.07
N SER A 12 6.33 16.85 3.11
CA SER A 12 7.08 15.97 3.99
C SER A 12 7.36 14.65 3.30
N LEU A 13 8.52 14.05 3.60
CA LEU A 13 8.91 12.72 3.13
C LEU A 13 9.65 12.00 4.24
N GLU A 14 9.18 10.82 4.61
CA GLU A 14 9.82 9.93 5.56
C GLU A 14 9.81 8.50 5.05
N THR A 15 10.89 7.76 5.29
CA THR A 15 10.92 6.31 5.12
C THR A 15 11.41 5.67 6.40
N PHE A 16 10.68 4.69 6.89
CA PHE A 16 11.03 3.95 8.11
C PHE A 16 10.97 2.44 7.89
N TRP A 17 11.78 1.72 8.66
CA TRP A 17 11.81 0.26 8.63
C TRP A 17 10.66 -0.32 9.44
N LEU A 18 10.01 -1.36 8.92
CA LEU A 18 9.00 -2.12 9.66
C LEU A 18 9.72 -3.05 10.63
N SER A 19 9.98 -2.51 11.81
CA SER A 19 10.81 -3.14 12.85
C SER A 19 10.63 -2.47 14.20
N PRO A 20 11.11 -3.10 15.31
CA PRO A 20 11.17 -2.45 16.61
C PRO A 20 12.09 -1.22 16.67
N THR A 21 12.98 -1.06 15.69
CA THR A 21 13.94 0.06 15.59
C THR A 21 13.83 0.73 14.21
N PRO A 22 12.75 1.47 13.93
CA PRO A 22 12.36 1.91 12.58
C PRO A 22 13.37 2.81 11.88
N TYR A 23 14.28 3.43 12.62
CA TYR A 23 15.32 4.33 12.07
C TYR A 23 16.70 3.70 11.99
N VAL A 24 16.82 2.39 12.28
CA VAL A 24 18.06 1.64 12.11
C VAL A 24 18.04 0.96 10.73
N PRO A 25 18.92 1.35 9.80
CA PRO A 25 18.95 0.78 8.46
C PRO A 25 19.06 -0.74 8.44
N GLY A 26 18.19 -1.39 7.64
CA GLY A 26 18.17 -2.85 7.51
C GLY A 26 17.56 -3.59 8.70
N SER A 27 16.98 -2.88 9.69
CA SER A 27 16.31 -3.52 10.81
C SER A 27 15.02 -4.22 10.36
N ARG A 28 14.65 -5.28 11.07
CA ARG A 28 13.46 -6.09 10.81
C ARG A 28 12.94 -6.73 12.08
N TYR A 29 11.71 -7.23 12.06
CA TYR A 29 11.20 -8.05 13.16
C TYR A 29 11.96 -9.38 13.24
N PRO A 30 12.23 -9.92 14.44
CA PRO A 30 12.95 -11.19 14.59
C PRO A 30 12.30 -12.37 13.87
N ILE A 31 10.97 -12.34 13.69
CA ILE A 31 10.18 -13.38 13.02
C ILE A 31 10.07 -13.18 11.50
N GLN A 32 10.54 -12.05 10.98
CA GLN A 32 10.44 -11.67 9.57
C GLN A 32 11.41 -12.49 8.71
N SER A 33 11.09 -12.63 7.42
CA SER A 33 12.02 -13.16 6.41
C SER A 33 13.35 -12.40 6.37
N MET A 34 14.28 -12.86 5.54
CA MET A 34 15.56 -12.16 5.35
C MET A 34 15.44 -10.80 4.66
N CYS A 35 14.26 -10.45 4.16
CA CYS A 35 14.00 -9.19 3.46
C CYS A 35 13.50 -8.11 4.43
N PRO A 36 14.32 -7.12 4.86
CA PRO A 36 13.83 -5.99 5.61
C PRO A 36 12.78 -5.22 4.80
N ARG A 37 11.71 -4.78 5.46
CA ARG A 37 10.60 -4.04 4.83
C ARG A 37 10.52 -2.62 5.36
N THR A 38 10.06 -1.72 4.52
CA THR A 38 9.91 -0.29 4.83
C THR A 38 8.51 0.18 4.50
N ALA A 39 8.13 1.30 5.12
CA ALA A 39 7.04 2.13 4.65
C ALA A 39 7.60 3.51 4.31
N THR A 40 7.17 4.05 3.17
CA THR A 40 7.48 5.42 2.75
C THR A 40 6.22 6.25 2.86
N ASP A 41 6.31 7.33 3.59
CA ASP A 41 5.24 8.26 3.90
C ASP A 41 5.54 9.62 3.29
N VAL A 42 4.64 10.13 2.46
CA VAL A 42 4.80 11.42 1.78
C VAL A 42 3.53 12.23 1.93
N VAL A 43 3.69 13.46 2.37
CA VAL A 43 2.62 14.46 2.33
C VAL A 43 2.81 15.31 1.08
N PHE A 44 1.78 15.36 0.26
CA PHE A 44 1.73 16.14 -0.98
C PHE A 44 0.77 17.32 -0.86
N GLU A 45 1.11 18.39 -1.54
CA GLU A 45 0.19 19.49 -1.86
C GLU A 45 -0.09 19.47 -3.36
N ASP A 46 -1.35 19.45 -3.74
CA ASP A 46 -1.78 19.63 -5.11
C ASP A 46 -1.63 21.09 -5.50
N MET A 47 -0.80 21.37 -6.50
CA MET A 47 -0.40 22.74 -6.88
C MET A 47 -1.51 23.56 -7.53
N GLU A 48 -2.57 22.91 -8.02
CA GLU A 48 -3.70 23.58 -8.65
C GLU A 48 -4.78 23.93 -7.63
N THR A 49 -5.04 23.03 -6.70
CA THR A 49 -6.14 23.15 -5.75
C THR A 49 -5.69 23.58 -4.35
N GLY A 50 -4.40 23.46 -4.03
CA GLY A 50 -3.86 23.63 -2.68
C GLY A 50 -4.29 22.54 -1.69
N LYS A 51 -4.97 21.48 -2.16
CA LYS A 51 -5.35 20.36 -1.29
C LYS A 51 -4.12 19.57 -0.86
N VAL A 52 -4.07 19.25 0.42
CA VAL A 52 -3.01 18.43 1.01
C VAL A 52 -3.53 17.02 1.22
N PHE A 53 -2.73 16.02 0.87
CA PHE A 53 -3.04 14.60 1.09
C PHE A 53 -1.76 13.82 1.38
N ARG A 54 -1.92 12.66 2.03
CA ARG A 54 -0.82 11.82 2.49
C ARG A 54 -0.85 10.47 1.78
N VAL A 55 0.28 10.03 1.30
CA VAL A 55 0.44 8.73 0.65
C VAL A 55 1.45 7.91 1.43
N ILE A 56 1.03 6.73 1.87
CA ILE A 56 1.94 5.74 2.45
C ILE A 56 2.01 4.55 1.49
N ASN A 57 3.23 4.15 1.14
CA ASN A 57 3.46 2.96 0.33
C ASN A 57 4.34 1.96 1.07
N THR A 58 4.01 0.69 0.96
CA THR A 58 4.75 -0.39 1.61
C THR A 58 4.70 -1.67 0.77
N HIS A 59 5.66 -2.56 1.02
CA HIS A 59 5.63 -3.95 0.59
C HIS A 59 5.90 -4.82 1.81
N LEU A 60 4.89 -5.51 2.31
CA LEU A 60 4.97 -6.31 3.53
C LEU A 60 5.74 -7.62 3.32
N ASP A 61 6.02 -8.32 4.42
CA ASP A 61 6.79 -9.56 4.39
C ASP A 61 6.05 -10.68 3.64
N HIS A 62 6.74 -11.36 2.72
CA HIS A 62 6.13 -12.39 1.89
C HIS A 62 6.03 -13.77 2.58
N GLU A 63 6.82 -14.02 3.65
CA GLU A 63 6.84 -15.33 4.31
C GLU A 63 6.04 -15.37 5.61
N CYS A 64 6.09 -14.29 6.43
CA CYS A 64 5.63 -14.34 7.81
C CYS A 64 4.38 -13.47 8.06
N ALA A 65 3.23 -14.11 8.26
CA ALA A 65 1.96 -13.45 8.61
C ALA A 65 2.07 -12.58 9.87
N GLY A 66 2.80 -13.03 10.89
CA GLY A 66 3.05 -12.26 12.10
C GLY A 66 3.83 -10.97 11.84
N ALA A 67 4.81 -11.00 10.93
CA ALA A 67 5.57 -9.82 10.55
C ALA A 67 4.70 -8.83 9.73
N ARG A 68 3.83 -9.34 8.84
CA ARG A 68 2.85 -8.51 8.13
C ARG A 68 1.92 -7.77 9.08
N LYS A 69 1.36 -8.49 10.06
CA LYS A 69 0.50 -7.91 11.09
C LYS A 69 1.20 -6.80 11.87
N LEU A 70 2.40 -7.07 12.39
CA LEU A 70 3.20 -6.09 13.13
C LEU A 70 3.54 -4.87 12.25
N GLY A 71 3.86 -5.09 10.98
CA GLY A 71 4.11 -4.01 10.02
C GLY A 71 2.89 -3.11 9.83
N LEU A 72 1.70 -3.69 9.66
CA LEU A 72 0.44 -2.94 9.54
C LEU A 72 0.12 -2.18 10.83
N GLU A 73 0.27 -2.80 11.99
CA GLU A 73 0.09 -2.15 13.29
C GLU A 73 1.03 -0.97 13.46
N GLN A 74 2.29 -1.10 13.03
CA GLN A 74 3.28 -0.02 13.07
C GLN A 74 2.90 1.14 12.14
N ILE A 75 2.48 0.88 10.90
CA ILE A 75 2.01 1.89 9.95
C ILE A 75 0.80 2.63 10.53
N LEU A 76 -0.18 1.91 11.06
CA LEU A 76 -1.36 2.51 11.68
C LEU A 76 -1.03 3.32 12.94
N ALA A 77 -0.04 2.89 13.73
CA ALA A 77 0.45 3.64 14.88
C ALA A 77 1.15 4.94 14.42
N HIS A 78 1.97 4.87 13.36
CA HIS A 78 2.63 6.02 12.77
C HIS A 78 1.60 7.04 12.24
N LEU A 79 0.55 6.60 11.55
CA LEU A 79 -0.55 7.46 11.09
C LEU A 79 -1.23 8.20 12.25
N ARG A 80 -1.41 7.56 13.40
CA ARG A 80 -2.05 8.17 14.58
C ARG A 80 -1.10 9.08 15.36
N ALA A 81 0.19 8.82 15.34
CA ALA A 81 1.19 9.58 16.09
C ALA A 81 1.50 10.96 15.47
N GLU A 82 1.41 11.04 14.13
CA GLU A 82 1.75 12.26 13.39
C GLU A 82 0.59 13.27 13.42
N LYS A 83 0.56 14.05 14.50
CA LYS A 83 -0.54 15.01 14.77
C LYS A 83 -0.61 16.16 13.79
N ALA A 84 0.51 16.56 13.18
CA ALA A 84 0.55 17.65 12.20
C ALA A 84 -0.32 17.35 10.96
N PHE A 85 -0.52 16.06 10.65
CA PHE A 85 -1.27 15.60 9.49
C PHE A 85 -2.43 14.66 9.86
N ALA A 86 -2.95 14.75 11.08
CA ALA A 86 -3.98 13.83 11.60
C ALA A 86 -5.27 13.84 10.79
N ASP A 87 -5.66 15.02 10.30
CA ASP A 87 -6.90 15.25 9.54
C ASP A 87 -6.70 15.28 8.03
N VAL A 88 -5.47 15.06 7.57
CA VAL A 88 -5.15 15.02 6.14
C VAL A 88 -5.66 13.70 5.56
N PRO A 89 -6.35 13.72 4.40
CA PRO A 89 -6.77 12.50 3.71
C PRO A 89 -5.57 11.60 3.38
N VAL A 90 -5.74 10.28 3.56
CA VAL A 90 -4.65 9.30 3.41
C VAL A 90 -4.97 8.28 2.33
N ILE A 91 -3.95 7.94 1.55
CA ILE A 91 -3.90 6.78 0.67
C ILE A 91 -2.79 5.86 1.20
N LEU A 92 -3.14 4.67 1.67
CA LEU A 92 -2.17 3.62 2.02
C LEU A 92 -2.23 2.55 0.92
N SER A 93 -1.10 2.32 0.24
CA SER A 93 -1.04 1.40 -0.90
C SER A 93 0.16 0.47 -0.85
N GLY A 94 0.09 -0.60 -1.62
CA GLY A 94 1.21 -1.51 -1.85
C GLY A 94 0.80 -2.97 -1.90
N ASP A 95 1.81 -3.82 -2.01
CA ASP A 95 1.70 -5.26 -1.87
C ASP A 95 1.75 -5.64 -0.38
N PHE A 96 0.64 -6.14 0.13
CA PHE A 96 0.55 -6.53 1.54
C PHE A 96 0.86 -8.00 1.77
N ASN A 97 1.07 -8.78 0.71
CA ASN A 97 1.34 -10.23 0.78
C ASN A 97 0.30 -10.99 1.62
N ALA A 98 -0.91 -10.51 1.69
CA ALA A 98 -1.99 -11.01 2.53
C ALA A 98 -3.32 -10.88 1.83
N GLU A 99 -4.14 -11.92 1.86
CA GLU A 99 -5.51 -11.85 1.34
C GLU A 99 -6.43 -11.03 2.27
N PRO A 100 -7.52 -10.45 1.73
CA PRO A 100 -8.36 -9.51 2.47
C PRO A 100 -8.90 -10.02 3.80
N ASP A 101 -9.26 -11.32 3.87
CA ASP A 101 -9.87 -11.94 5.04
C ASP A 101 -8.87 -12.57 6.01
N SER A 102 -7.58 -12.52 5.70
CA SER A 102 -6.53 -13.09 6.55
C SER A 102 -6.44 -12.39 7.92
N GLU A 103 -5.95 -13.10 8.93
CA GLU A 103 -5.83 -12.58 10.30
C GLU A 103 -4.87 -11.39 10.42
N GLU A 104 -3.82 -11.37 9.61
CA GLU A 104 -2.86 -10.27 9.59
C GLU A 104 -3.45 -8.97 9.06
N MET A 105 -4.52 -9.01 8.26
CA MET A 105 -5.25 -7.84 7.77
C MET A 105 -6.27 -7.28 8.78
N LYS A 106 -6.49 -7.97 9.88
CA LYS A 106 -7.42 -7.54 10.95
C LYS A 106 -7.16 -6.11 11.46
N PRO A 107 -5.92 -5.64 11.68
CA PRO A 107 -5.67 -4.27 12.10
C PRO A 107 -6.26 -3.22 11.15
N LEU A 108 -6.25 -3.47 9.83
CA LEU A 108 -6.88 -2.58 8.85
C LEU A 108 -8.40 -2.66 8.92
N ARG A 109 -8.96 -3.86 8.92
CA ARG A 109 -10.42 -4.06 8.95
C ARG A 109 -11.08 -3.47 10.20
N GLU A 110 -10.39 -3.49 11.34
CA GLU A 110 -10.91 -2.98 12.62
C GLU A 110 -10.63 -1.49 12.85
N THR A 111 -9.82 -0.85 12.01
CA THR A 111 -9.52 0.58 12.14
C THR A 111 -10.65 1.39 11.49
N ALA A 112 -11.36 2.15 12.32
CA ALA A 112 -12.47 2.99 11.86
C ALA A 112 -11.98 4.04 10.82
N GLY A 113 -12.83 4.27 9.80
CA GLY A 113 -12.60 5.28 8.78
C GLY A 113 -11.63 4.86 7.67
N LEU A 114 -11.15 3.61 7.66
CA LEU A 114 -10.43 3.05 6.52
C LEU A 114 -11.41 2.37 5.57
N VAL A 115 -11.23 2.60 4.28
CA VAL A 115 -12.01 2.02 3.19
C VAL A 115 -11.07 1.33 2.21
N ASN A 116 -11.30 0.06 1.90
CA ASN A 116 -10.57 -0.64 0.87
C ASN A 116 -11.15 -0.28 -0.51
N ALA A 117 -10.49 0.60 -1.26
CA ALA A 117 -10.91 0.98 -2.61
C ALA A 117 -10.78 -0.17 -3.62
N THR A 118 -9.96 -1.17 -3.32
CA THR A 118 -9.74 -2.34 -4.19
C THR A 118 -10.60 -3.55 -3.80
N GLU A 119 -11.59 -3.37 -2.93
CA GLU A 119 -12.51 -4.44 -2.55
C GLU A 119 -13.22 -5.02 -3.79
N GLY A 120 -13.15 -6.34 -3.94
CA GLY A 120 -13.77 -7.05 -5.05
C GLY A 120 -13.02 -6.97 -6.39
N ILE A 121 -11.82 -6.37 -6.45
CA ILE A 121 -11.02 -6.29 -7.70
C ILE A 121 -10.51 -7.66 -8.18
N GLY A 122 -10.54 -8.66 -7.29
CA GLY A 122 -10.10 -10.03 -7.55
C GLY A 122 -8.59 -10.19 -7.52
N ILE A 123 -8.07 -11.23 -8.17
CA ILE A 123 -6.64 -11.58 -8.21
C ILE A 123 -5.81 -10.39 -8.69
N THR A 124 -4.80 -10.02 -7.92
CA THR A 124 -3.80 -9.01 -8.28
C THR A 124 -2.43 -9.63 -8.54
N PHE A 125 -2.03 -10.62 -7.75
CA PHE A 125 -0.86 -11.47 -8.02
C PHE A 125 -1.29 -12.68 -8.85
N HIS A 126 -0.86 -12.76 -10.11
CA HIS A 126 -1.23 -13.84 -11.05
C HIS A 126 -0.07 -14.80 -11.33
N ASN A 127 1.11 -14.58 -10.75
CA ASN A 127 2.29 -15.46 -10.87
C ASN A 127 2.59 -15.88 -12.31
N TYR A 128 2.50 -14.96 -13.28
CA TYR A 128 2.62 -15.27 -14.73
C TYR A 128 1.68 -16.39 -15.20
N HIS A 129 0.52 -16.55 -14.56
CA HIS A 129 -0.46 -17.62 -14.79
C HIS A 129 0.09 -19.03 -14.59
N ARG A 130 1.10 -19.18 -13.73
CA ARG A 130 1.61 -20.50 -13.34
C ARG A 130 0.60 -21.19 -12.41
N ASP A 131 0.44 -22.50 -12.62
CA ASP A 131 -0.33 -23.37 -11.72
C ASP A 131 0.65 -23.96 -10.68
N ASP A 132 1.05 -23.12 -9.72
CA ASP A 132 1.94 -23.51 -8.64
C ASP A 132 1.17 -23.55 -7.30
N PRO A 133 0.94 -24.71 -6.71
CA PRO A 133 0.21 -24.82 -5.44
C PRO A 133 0.97 -24.20 -4.24
N ASN A 134 2.28 -23.95 -4.37
CA ASN A 134 3.07 -23.31 -3.33
C ASN A 134 3.08 -21.78 -3.45
N ASP A 135 2.63 -21.27 -4.60
CA ASP A 135 2.57 -19.85 -4.90
C ASP A 135 1.29 -19.52 -5.69
N PRO A 136 0.13 -19.67 -5.05
CA PRO A 136 -1.17 -19.55 -5.69
C PRO A 136 -1.46 -18.09 -6.05
N GLN A 137 -2.24 -17.92 -7.13
CA GLN A 137 -2.76 -16.61 -7.51
C GLN A 137 -3.70 -16.08 -6.42
N CYS A 138 -3.52 -14.81 -6.02
CA CYS A 138 -4.22 -14.22 -4.89
C CYS A 138 -4.43 -12.71 -5.04
N SER A 139 -5.23 -12.12 -4.14
CA SER A 139 -5.50 -10.69 -4.06
C SER A 139 -4.72 -10.11 -2.90
N ILE A 140 -3.57 -9.47 -3.17
CA ILE A 140 -2.62 -9.01 -2.16
C ILE A 140 -2.16 -7.56 -2.31
N ASP A 141 -2.58 -6.89 -3.39
CA ASP A 141 -2.28 -5.48 -3.64
C ASP A 141 -3.49 -4.61 -3.27
N TYR A 142 -3.24 -3.51 -2.59
CA TYR A 142 -4.29 -2.68 -1.99
C TYR A 142 -4.11 -1.19 -2.25
N ILE A 143 -5.26 -0.50 -2.31
CA ILE A 143 -5.40 0.94 -2.15
C ILE A 143 -6.42 1.15 -1.04
N ILE A 144 -5.95 1.56 0.13
CA ILE A 144 -6.76 1.83 1.33
C ILE A 144 -6.87 3.35 1.50
N LEU A 145 -8.07 3.84 1.66
CA LEU A 145 -8.38 5.25 1.79
C LEU A 145 -8.82 5.61 3.21
N LYS A 146 -8.45 6.79 3.67
CA LYS A 146 -8.97 7.43 4.88
C LYS A 146 -9.26 8.90 4.60
N GLY A 147 -10.39 9.40 5.09
CA GLY A 147 -10.81 10.79 4.89
C GLY A 147 -11.78 10.95 3.72
N ASP A 148 -11.98 12.20 3.32
CA ASP A 148 -12.99 12.57 2.33
C ASP A 148 -12.48 12.37 0.89
N TRP A 149 -12.39 11.11 0.48
CA TRP A 149 -12.12 10.74 -0.89
C TRP A 149 -13.41 10.38 -1.62
N GLU A 150 -13.60 10.94 -2.81
CA GLU A 150 -14.59 10.43 -3.74
C GLU A 150 -13.90 9.46 -4.70
N LEU A 151 -14.17 8.17 -4.57
CA LEU A 151 -13.68 7.14 -5.47
C LEU A 151 -14.53 7.15 -6.75
N LYS A 152 -13.96 7.60 -7.86
CA LYS A 152 -14.62 7.64 -9.17
C LYS A 152 -14.51 6.31 -9.90
N LYS A 153 -13.34 5.69 -9.85
CA LYS A 153 -13.04 4.46 -10.56
C LYS A 153 -11.93 3.70 -9.85
N VAL A 154 -12.05 2.39 -9.86
CA VAL A 154 -10.93 1.49 -9.59
C VAL A 154 -10.87 0.46 -10.70
N GLU A 155 -9.67 0.15 -11.15
CA GLU A 155 -9.43 -0.81 -12.23
C GLU A 155 -8.14 -1.56 -12.03
N LYS A 156 -8.09 -2.71 -12.65
CA LYS A 156 -6.91 -3.58 -12.75
C LYS A 156 -6.53 -3.71 -14.22
N TRP A 157 -5.27 -3.47 -14.53
CA TRP A 157 -4.76 -3.57 -15.89
C TRP A 157 -4.23 -4.97 -16.15
N THR A 158 -4.88 -5.68 -17.07
CA THR A 158 -4.58 -7.09 -17.37
C THR A 158 -3.94 -7.26 -18.75
N GLU A 159 -3.54 -6.16 -19.38
CA GLU A 159 -2.98 -6.15 -20.72
C GLU A 159 -1.65 -6.89 -20.77
N GLN A 160 -1.47 -7.62 -21.85
CA GLN A 160 -0.23 -8.31 -22.18
C GLN A 160 0.31 -7.74 -23.50
N LYS A 161 1.61 -7.74 -23.64
CA LYS A 161 2.25 -7.44 -24.91
C LYS A 161 2.82 -8.72 -25.50
N ASP A 162 2.33 -9.10 -26.69
CA ASP A 162 2.74 -10.31 -27.40
C ASP A 162 2.63 -11.60 -26.54
N GLY A 163 1.60 -11.66 -25.68
CA GLY A 163 1.38 -12.77 -24.75
C GLY A 163 2.28 -12.75 -23.50
N VAL A 164 3.03 -11.67 -23.29
CA VAL A 164 3.94 -11.52 -22.15
C VAL A 164 3.34 -10.54 -21.14
N CYS A 165 3.21 -10.97 -19.89
CA CYS A 165 2.91 -10.10 -18.77
C CYS A 165 4.16 -9.28 -18.39
N LEU A 166 3.98 -7.99 -18.13
CA LEU A 166 5.08 -7.10 -17.74
C LEU A 166 5.55 -7.33 -16.30
N SER A 167 4.70 -7.93 -15.47
CA SER A 167 4.94 -8.28 -14.07
C SER A 167 4.17 -9.55 -13.76
N ASP A 168 4.44 -10.18 -12.65
CA ASP A 168 3.64 -11.24 -12.01
C ASP A 168 2.43 -10.70 -11.23
N HIS A 169 2.35 -9.36 -11.07
CA HIS A 169 1.20 -8.65 -10.56
C HIS A 169 0.51 -7.84 -11.66
N TYR A 170 -0.80 -7.70 -11.54
CA TYR A 170 -1.56 -6.71 -12.30
C TYR A 170 -1.44 -5.34 -11.64
N PRO A 171 -1.08 -4.28 -12.39
CA PRO A 171 -1.22 -2.92 -11.89
C PRO A 171 -2.67 -2.61 -11.49
N ILE A 172 -2.84 -1.99 -10.33
CA ILE A 172 -4.12 -1.47 -9.87
C ILE A 172 -4.10 0.05 -9.89
N CYS A 173 -5.22 0.66 -10.26
CA CYS A 173 -5.36 2.09 -10.40
C CYS A 173 -6.68 2.55 -9.77
N ALA A 174 -6.63 3.66 -9.02
CA ALA A 174 -7.82 4.34 -8.52
C ALA A 174 -7.81 5.80 -8.97
N GLU A 175 -8.97 6.28 -9.43
CA GLU A 175 -9.23 7.69 -9.71
C GLU A 175 -9.98 8.27 -8.51
N LEU A 176 -9.38 9.27 -7.89
CA LEU A 176 -9.85 9.91 -6.67
C LEU A 176 -10.03 11.41 -6.87
N ILE A 177 -11.03 12.01 -6.20
CA ILE A 177 -11.24 13.46 -6.10
C ILE A 177 -11.33 13.87 -4.64
#